data_4cb2f551dbcc2465b2bb4bcec831cae7
#
_entry.id   4cb2f551dbcc2465b2bb4bcec831cae7
#
_cell.length_a   1.000
_cell.length_b   1.000
_cell.length_c   1.000
_cell.angle_alpha   90.00
_cell.angle_beta   90.00
_cell.angle_gamma   90.00
#
_symmetry.space_group_name_H-M   'P 1'
#
loop_
_entity.id
_entity.type
_entity.pdbx_description
1 polymer ?
#
loop_
_entity_poly.entity_id
_entity_poly.type
_entity_poly.pdbx_seq_one_letter_code
_entity_poly.pdbx_strand_id
1 'polypeptide(L)'
;MSIIKREVTSPELTRKSAKIAAMLSKPVKGKFGSKLSILVLRYAIGKLYRSIPKADGVKFSKVMLAGTKAILAETMAGSTSLDIIVYIHGGAFISGSAAATKGYASALARRSGCRTYSIEYTLSPEVLFPVAFDECLNAIDALAGDNPDSNITLIGDSAGGNFSLALAMKRKDKISCVILHSPVIDFSDTIDRLKYAPDSPVAKNGLKNFFAKLYIGGHDAADPRISPFWGDYEDLPPVFITCDKDEVLYADALYVYEKCEEYGIKAEMVVMDGAFHAFATVGEATPETAKLLDDYIAFMKDVNISHKIKQ
;
A
#
# COMPACT_ATOMS: atom_id res chain seq x y z
N MET A 1 -13.30 -16.59 -5.25
CA MET A 1 -11.98 -16.23 -4.71
C MET A 1 -10.91 -17.02 -5.43
N SER A 2 -9.76 -16.40 -5.75
CA SER A 2 -8.68 -17.10 -6.46
C SER A 2 -7.31 -16.56 -6.07
N ILE A 3 -6.34 -17.47 -5.91
CA ILE A 3 -4.93 -17.12 -5.86
C ILE A 3 -4.36 -17.38 -7.25
N ILE A 4 -3.91 -16.31 -7.90
CA ILE A 4 -3.34 -16.35 -9.25
C ILE A 4 -1.83 -16.27 -9.12
N LYS A 5 -1.12 -17.33 -9.55
CA LYS A 5 0.35 -17.35 -9.56
C LYS A 5 0.86 -16.91 -10.91
N ARG A 6 1.84 -16.01 -10.91
CA ARG A 6 2.51 -15.49 -12.11
C ARG A 6 4.03 -15.49 -11.91
N GLU A 7 4.76 -15.48 -13.00
CA GLU A 7 6.22 -15.40 -13.01
C GLU A 7 6.67 -14.11 -13.70
N VAL A 8 7.81 -13.60 -13.25
CA VAL A 8 8.49 -12.49 -13.92
C VAL A 8 9.17 -13.02 -15.17
N THR A 9 8.79 -12.48 -16.32
CA THR A 9 9.32 -12.87 -17.63
C THR A 9 10.10 -11.75 -18.31
N SER A 10 9.83 -10.49 -17.94
CA SER A 10 10.51 -9.35 -18.58
C SER A 10 11.91 -9.10 -18.03
N PRO A 11 12.90 -8.82 -18.91
CA PRO A 11 14.24 -8.43 -18.47
C PRO A 11 14.26 -7.16 -17.63
N GLU A 12 13.29 -6.28 -17.82
CA GLU A 12 13.14 -5.02 -17.09
C GLU A 12 12.85 -5.26 -15.62
N LEU A 13 11.85 -6.08 -15.31
CA LEU A 13 11.46 -6.38 -13.92
C LEU A 13 12.52 -7.24 -13.26
N THR A 14 13.09 -8.23 -13.96
CA THR A 14 14.23 -9.04 -13.48
C THR A 14 15.41 -8.16 -13.07
N ARG A 15 15.81 -7.19 -13.90
CA ARG A 15 16.91 -6.25 -13.56
C ARG A 15 16.57 -5.36 -12.37
N LYS A 16 15.31 -4.91 -12.24
CA LYS A 16 14.85 -4.14 -11.07
C LYS A 16 14.89 -4.98 -9.80
N SER A 17 14.39 -6.21 -9.85
CA SER A 17 14.42 -7.16 -8.73
C SER A 17 15.86 -7.40 -8.26
N ALA A 18 16.78 -7.70 -9.16
CA ALA A 18 18.20 -7.90 -8.85
C ALA A 18 18.85 -6.66 -8.22
N LYS A 19 18.56 -5.45 -8.73
CA LYS A 19 19.09 -4.20 -8.15
C LYS A 19 18.57 -3.95 -6.74
N ILE A 20 17.29 -4.19 -6.49
CA ILE A 20 16.68 -3.99 -5.17
C ILE A 20 17.20 -5.03 -4.19
N ALA A 21 17.28 -6.31 -4.58
CA ALA A 21 17.88 -7.37 -3.77
C ALA A 21 19.34 -7.04 -3.40
N ALA A 22 20.15 -6.58 -4.36
CA ALA A 22 21.54 -6.15 -4.11
C ALA A 22 21.64 -4.91 -3.21
N MET A 23 20.66 -4.02 -3.22
CA MET A 23 20.59 -2.87 -2.32
C MET A 23 20.23 -3.29 -0.89
N LEU A 24 19.27 -4.19 -0.74
CA LEU A 24 18.79 -4.68 0.56
C LEU A 24 19.75 -5.66 1.22
N SER A 25 20.57 -6.39 0.44
CA SER A 25 21.58 -7.31 0.97
C SER A 25 22.82 -6.62 1.54
N LYS A 26 23.01 -5.32 1.27
CA LYS A 26 24.14 -4.57 1.85
C LYS A 26 23.92 -4.36 3.34
N PRO A 27 24.86 -4.78 4.20
CA PRO A 27 24.73 -4.53 5.63
C PRO A 27 24.68 -3.02 5.86
N VAL A 28 23.62 -2.58 6.51
CA VAL A 28 23.51 -1.19 6.99
C VAL A 28 24.57 -1.01 8.08
N LYS A 29 25.72 -0.43 7.72
CA LYS A 29 26.76 -0.10 8.70
C LYS A 29 26.20 0.96 9.65
N GLY A 30 26.03 0.61 10.91
CA GLY A 30 25.57 1.51 11.98
C GLY A 30 24.31 1.04 12.72
N LYS A 31 23.94 1.71 13.81
CA LYS A 31 22.66 1.46 14.51
C LYS A 31 21.51 1.85 13.58
N PHE A 32 20.75 0.86 13.11
CA PHE A 32 19.50 1.11 12.42
C PHE A 32 18.59 1.96 13.35
N GLY A 33 17.89 2.93 12.77
CA GLY A 33 17.07 3.88 13.56
C GLY A 33 17.81 5.14 14.01
N SER A 34 19.12 5.27 13.73
CA SER A 34 19.80 6.55 13.90
C SER A 34 19.27 7.58 12.89
N LYS A 35 19.33 8.87 13.25
CA LYS A 35 18.91 9.96 12.32
C LYS A 35 19.57 9.84 10.95
N LEU A 36 20.86 9.49 10.90
CA LEU A 36 21.59 9.34 9.64
C LEU A 36 21.07 8.14 8.81
N SER A 37 20.82 6.99 9.45
CA SER A 37 20.30 5.80 8.74
C SER A 37 18.90 6.04 8.19
N ILE A 38 18.05 6.78 8.90
CA ILE A 38 16.72 7.18 8.44
C ILE A 38 16.83 8.13 7.25
N LEU A 39 17.71 9.12 7.29
CA LEU A 39 17.92 10.04 6.16
C LEU A 39 18.42 9.32 4.90
N VAL A 40 19.35 8.38 5.07
CA VAL A 40 19.85 7.55 3.94
C VAL A 40 18.73 6.68 3.37
N LEU A 41 17.91 6.06 4.22
CA LEU A 41 16.76 5.27 3.79
C LEU A 41 15.73 6.13 3.05
N ARG A 42 15.37 7.29 3.59
CA ARG A 42 14.46 8.25 2.94
C ARG A 42 14.95 8.67 1.57
N TYR A 43 16.25 8.95 1.45
CA TYR A 43 16.85 9.28 0.16
C TYR A 43 16.76 8.11 -0.83
N ALA A 44 17.12 6.89 -0.40
CA ALA A 44 17.12 5.70 -1.24
C ALA A 44 15.71 5.33 -1.71
N ILE A 45 14.75 5.25 -0.79
CA ILE A 45 13.33 4.96 -1.10
C ILE A 45 12.73 6.07 -1.98
N GLY A 46 12.98 7.33 -1.62
CA GLY A 46 12.52 8.45 -2.44
C GLY A 46 13.11 8.45 -3.85
N LYS A 47 14.36 8.03 -4.03
CA LYS A 47 14.99 7.87 -5.35
C LYS A 47 14.34 6.72 -6.13
N LEU A 48 14.04 5.60 -5.47
CA LEU A 48 13.37 4.46 -6.07
C LEU A 48 11.98 4.85 -6.60
N TYR A 49 11.12 5.43 -5.77
CA TYR A 49 9.80 5.89 -6.21
C TYR A 49 9.87 6.92 -7.33
N ARG A 50 10.76 7.92 -7.24
CA ARG A 50 10.94 8.93 -8.31
C ARG A 50 11.47 8.37 -9.62
N SER A 51 12.07 7.17 -9.62
CA SER A 51 12.53 6.50 -10.85
C SER A 51 11.40 5.89 -11.67
N ILE A 52 10.19 5.82 -11.12
CA ILE A 52 9.00 5.33 -11.83
C ILE A 52 8.52 6.45 -12.76
N PRO A 53 8.44 6.19 -14.08
CA PRO A 53 7.98 7.19 -15.04
C PRO A 53 6.57 7.69 -14.71
N LYS A 54 6.34 8.98 -14.91
CA LYS A 54 4.99 9.52 -14.85
C LYS A 54 4.26 9.19 -16.14
N ALA A 55 2.98 8.84 -16.03
CA ALA A 55 2.13 8.65 -17.19
C ALA A 55 1.86 9.99 -17.89
N ASP A 56 1.91 9.99 -19.22
CA ASP A 56 1.58 11.16 -20.03
C ASP A 56 0.10 11.53 -19.89
N GLY A 57 -0.21 12.82 -20.11
CA GLY A 57 -1.59 13.32 -20.08
C GLY A 57 -2.19 13.41 -18.66
N VAL A 58 -1.37 13.38 -17.61
CA VAL A 58 -1.79 13.54 -16.21
C VAL A 58 -1.20 14.80 -15.60
N LYS A 59 -2.04 15.62 -14.98
CA LYS A 59 -1.66 16.79 -14.20
C LYS A 59 -1.69 16.51 -12.70
N PHE A 60 -0.94 17.30 -11.94
CA PHE A 60 -0.80 17.16 -10.50
C PHE A 60 -1.11 18.48 -9.79
N SER A 61 -1.92 18.40 -8.76
CA SER A 61 -2.25 19.53 -7.89
C SER A 61 -1.94 19.20 -6.44
N LYS A 62 -1.44 20.20 -5.69
CA LYS A 62 -1.32 20.08 -4.23
C LYS A 62 -2.66 20.45 -3.61
N VAL A 63 -3.17 19.62 -2.74
CA VAL A 63 -4.46 19.82 -2.06
C VAL A 63 -4.31 19.60 -0.56
N MET A 64 -5.28 20.12 0.20
CA MET A 64 -5.38 19.89 1.65
C MET A 64 -6.69 19.15 1.93
N LEU A 65 -6.62 18.09 2.70
CA LEU A 65 -7.73 17.23 3.10
C LEU A 65 -7.80 17.22 4.63
N ALA A 66 -8.70 17.98 5.22
CA ALA A 66 -8.83 18.14 6.67
C ALA A 66 -7.48 18.42 7.39
N GLY A 67 -6.66 19.31 6.82
CA GLY A 67 -5.33 19.65 7.38
C GLY A 67 -4.19 18.75 6.92
N THR A 68 -4.46 17.61 6.28
CA THR A 68 -3.45 16.71 5.74
C THR A 68 -3.13 17.09 4.30
N LYS A 69 -1.84 17.19 3.96
CA LYS A 69 -1.40 17.46 2.57
C LYS A 69 -1.64 16.23 1.70
N ALA A 70 -2.02 16.45 0.45
CA ALA A 70 -2.08 15.40 -0.55
C ALA A 70 -1.69 15.92 -1.93
N ILE A 71 -1.38 14.99 -2.84
CA ILE A 71 -1.20 15.27 -4.27
C ILE A 71 -2.34 14.59 -5.02
N LEU A 72 -3.14 15.41 -5.70
CA LEU A 72 -4.13 14.95 -6.65
C LEU A 72 -3.46 14.74 -8.01
N ALA A 73 -3.61 13.53 -8.57
CA ALA A 73 -3.32 13.19 -9.95
C ALA A 73 -4.63 12.97 -10.70
N GLU A 74 -4.82 13.65 -11.82
CA GLU A 74 -5.99 13.50 -12.69
C GLU A 74 -5.59 13.68 -14.16
N THR A 75 -6.36 13.11 -15.09
CA THR A 75 -6.08 13.31 -16.53
C THR A 75 -6.26 14.77 -16.92
N MET A 76 -5.51 15.24 -17.92
CA MET A 76 -5.62 16.63 -18.41
C MET A 76 -7.03 16.96 -18.95
N ALA A 77 -7.71 15.95 -19.50
CA ALA A 77 -9.08 16.06 -19.98
C ALA A 77 -10.12 16.10 -18.84
N GLY A 78 -9.68 15.98 -17.59
CA GLY A 78 -10.55 15.78 -16.42
C GLY A 78 -10.80 14.30 -16.11
N SER A 79 -11.38 14.04 -14.94
CA SER A 79 -11.76 12.68 -14.54
C SER A 79 -12.95 12.20 -15.38
N THR A 80 -12.89 10.93 -15.82
CA THR A 80 -14.00 10.27 -16.52
C THR A 80 -14.87 9.43 -15.58
N SER A 81 -14.50 9.36 -14.31
CA SER A 81 -15.22 8.67 -13.24
C SER A 81 -15.45 9.60 -12.05
N LEU A 82 -16.57 9.46 -11.39
CA LEU A 82 -16.82 10.09 -10.09
C LEU A 82 -16.08 9.39 -8.97
N ASP A 83 -15.72 8.11 -9.15
CA ASP A 83 -15.00 7.33 -8.13
C ASP A 83 -13.62 7.92 -7.83
N ILE A 84 -13.17 7.68 -6.61
CA ILE A 84 -11.93 8.24 -6.07
C ILE A 84 -11.00 7.11 -5.67
N ILE A 85 -9.72 7.27 -6.01
CA ILE A 85 -8.63 6.45 -5.48
C ILE A 85 -7.88 7.26 -4.43
N VAL A 86 -7.70 6.70 -3.25
CA VAL A 86 -6.80 7.22 -2.22
C VAL A 86 -5.61 6.27 -2.13
N TYR A 87 -4.44 6.78 -2.50
CA TYR A 87 -3.20 6.03 -2.43
C TYR A 87 -2.38 6.44 -1.19
N ILE A 88 -2.03 5.47 -0.36
CA ILE A 88 -1.22 5.62 0.84
C ILE A 88 0.10 4.89 0.60
N HIS A 89 1.19 5.67 0.53
CA HIS A 89 2.50 5.12 0.19
C HIS A 89 3.13 4.29 1.31
N GLY A 90 3.94 3.33 0.92
CA GLY A 90 4.79 2.57 1.82
C GLY A 90 6.05 3.32 2.25
N GLY A 91 6.95 2.60 2.90
CA GLY A 91 8.23 3.13 3.38
C GLY A 91 8.42 2.97 4.88
N ALA A 92 7.84 1.92 5.45
CA ALA A 92 8.01 1.55 6.87
C ALA A 92 7.59 2.66 7.85
N PHE A 93 6.62 3.49 7.49
CA PHE A 93 6.17 4.70 8.21
C PHE A 93 7.22 5.80 8.38
N ILE A 94 8.48 5.53 8.05
CA ILE A 94 9.63 6.43 8.29
C ILE A 94 10.19 7.05 7.00
N SER A 95 9.69 6.65 5.83
CA SER A 95 10.16 7.11 4.51
C SER A 95 9.02 7.12 3.49
N GLY A 96 9.29 7.62 2.28
CA GLY A 96 8.29 7.81 1.24
C GLY A 96 7.75 9.24 1.22
N SER A 97 6.93 9.55 0.23
CA SER A 97 6.15 10.80 0.13
C SER A 97 5.20 10.75 -1.06
N ALA A 98 4.09 11.46 -0.99
CA ALA A 98 3.17 11.63 -2.12
C ALA A 98 3.87 12.24 -3.35
N ALA A 99 4.84 13.12 -3.12
CA ALA A 99 5.62 13.73 -4.20
C ALA A 99 6.54 12.73 -4.92
N ALA A 100 7.07 11.73 -4.21
CA ALA A 100 7.94 10.70 -4.78
C ALA A 100 7.14 9.67 -5.60
N THR A 101 5.92 9.38 -5.21
CA THR A 101 5.07 8.33 -5.81
C THR A 101 4.22 8.81 -7.00
N LYS A 102 4.46 10.01 -7.51
CA LYS A 102 3.73 10.58 -8.66
C LYS A 102 3.70 9.67 -9.90
N GLY A 103 4.75 8.88 -10.14
CA GLY A 103 4.79 7.92 -11.25
C GLY A 103 3.64 6.91 -11.12
N TYR A 104 3.55 6.24 -9.99
CA TYR A 104 2.49 5.27 -9.74
C TYR A 104 1.10 5.92 -9.68
N ALA A 105 0.94 7.04 -8.97
CA ALA A 105 -0.33 7.76 -8.89
C ALA A 105 -0.84 8.20 -10.27
N SER A 106 0.07 8.61 -11.18
CA SER A 106 -0.32 8.97 -12.55
C SER A 106 -0.78 7.78 -13.39
N ALA A 107 -0.15 6.62 -13.20
CA ALA A 107 -0.59 5.39 -13.86
C ALA A 107 -2.00 4.98 -13.38
N LEU A 108 -2.26 5.07 -12.07
CA LEU A 108 -3.59 4.86 -11.49
C LEU A 108 -4.64 5.80 -12.11
N ALA A 109 -4.37 7.11 -12.09
CA ALA A 109 -5.30 8.11 -12.62
C ALA A 109 -5.59 7.90 -14.12
N ARG A 110 -4.54 7.64 -14.92
CA ARG A 110 -4.68 7.43 -16.37
C ARG A 110 -5.50 6.19 -16.71
N ARG A 111 -5.19 5.05 -16.06
CA ARG A 111 -5.82 3.75 -16.36
C ARG A 111 -7.23 3.64 -15.82
N SER A 112 -7.48 4.19 -14.64
CA SER A 112 -8.82 4.11 -14.03
C SER A 112 -9.78 5.20 -14.54
N GLY A 113 -9.25 6.37 -14.90
CA GLY A 113 -10.02 7.59 -15.14
C GLY A 113 -10.49 8.29 -13.85
N CYS A 114 -10.07 7.80 -12.68
CA CYS A 114 -10.44 8.33 -11.37
C CYS A 114 -9.49 9.45 -10.94
N ARG A 115 -10.00 10.37 -10.12
CA ARG A 115 -9.16 11.25 -9.31
C ARG A 115 -8.38 10.40 -8.32
N THR A 116 -7.04 10.53 -8.33
CA THR A 116 -6.15 9.77 -7.45
C THR A 116 -5.46 10.71 -6.47
N TYR A 117 -5.76 10.56 -5.19
CA TYR A 117 -5.18 11.35 -4.10
C TYR A 117 -4.09 10.54 -3.40
N SER A 118 -2.84 11.00 -3.52
CA SER A 118 -1.72 10.44 -2.73
C SER A 118 -1.58 11.23 -1.44
N ILE A 119 -1.77 10.57 -0.29
CA ILE A 119 -1.69 11.22 1.03
C ILE A 119 -0.24 11.45 1.43
N GLU A 120 0.07 12.66 1.90
CA GLU A 120 1.37 13.05 2.48
C GLU A 120 1.26 13.03 4.00
N TYR A 121 1.19 11.84 4.60
CA TYR A 121 1.13 11.69 6.05
C TYR A 121 2.48 12.00 6.71
N THR A 122 2.45 12.44 7.97
CA THR A 122 3.66 12.79 8.71
C THR A 122 4.43 11.53 9.10
N LEU A 123 5.72 11.51 8.77
CA LEU A 123 6.57 10.35 8.97
C LEU A 123 7.06 10.22 10.41
N SER A 124 7.26 8.99 10.82
CA SER A 124 8.01 8.65 12.02
C SER A 124 9.52 8.79 11.76
N PRO A 125 10.36 9.04 12.78
CA PRO A 125 10.04 9.17 14.20
C PRO A 125 9.68 10.62 14.63
N GLU A 126 9.48 11.55 13.70
CA GLU A 126 9.07 12.92 14.02
C GLU A 126 7.72 12.94 14.74
N VAL A 127 6.82 12.04 14.34
CA VAL A 127 5.60 11.69 15.07
C VAL A 127 5.54 10.19 15.24
N LEU A 128 4.82 9.75 16.27
CA LEU A 128 4.56 8.33 16.52
C LEU A 128 3.07 8.05 16.32
N PHE A 129 2.71 6.77 16.29
CA PHE A 129 1.30 6.38 16.31
C PHE A 129 0.58 7.10 17.47
N PRO A 130 -0.67 7.62 17.27
CA PRO A 130 -1.53 7.40 16.09
C PRO A 130 -1.50 8.53 15.05
N VAL A 131 -0.62 9.52 15.12
CA VAL A 131 -0.71 10.79 14.35
C VAL A 131 -0.88 10.54 12.85
N ALA A 132 0.02 9.76 12.22
CA ALA A 132 -0.07 9.50 10.79
C ALA A 132 -1.34 8.71 10.39
N PHE A 133 -1.78 7.80 11.26
CA PHE A 133 -3.04 7.08 11.05
C PHE A 133 -4.24 8.03 11.06
N ASP A 134 -4.31 8.92 12.05
CA ASP A 134 -5.39 9.89 12.21
C ASP A 134 -5.40 10.92 11.07
N GLU A 135 -4.22 11.35 10.58
CA GLU A 135 -4.11 12.20 9.38
C GLU A 135 -4.73 11.51 8.15
N CYS A 136 -4.43 10.24 7.91
CA CYS A 136 -5.02 9.47 6.81
C CYS A 136 -6.53 9.30 6.98
N LEU A 137 -6.99 9.00 8.20
CA LEU A 137 -8.41 8.87 8.52
C LEU A 137 -9.18 10.16 8.24
N ASN A 138 -8.70 11.29 8.76
CA ASN A 138 -9.32 12.59 8.56
C ASN A 138 -9.36 12.99 7.07
N ALA A 139 -8.32 12.67 6.30
CA ALA A 139 -8.29 12.91 4.87
C ALA A 139 -9.36 12.09 4.11
N ILE A 140 -9.55 10.83 4.49
CA ILE A 140 -10.58 9.96 3.91
C ILE A 140 -11.97 10.46 4.28
N ASP A 141 -12.21 10.80 5.55
CA ASP A 141 -13.50 11.32 6.03
C ASP A 141 -13.88 12.63 5.30
N ALA A 142 -12.90 13.53 5.06
CA ALA A 142 -13.12 14.74 4.29
C ALA A 142 -13.49 14.43 2.83
N LEU A 143 -12.75 13.53 2.17
CA LEU A 143 -13.05 13.12 0.79
C LEU A 143 -14.44 12.50 0.66
N ALA A 144 -14.85 11.65 1.62
CA ALA A 144 -16.17 11.03 1.63
C ALA A 144 -17.28 12.07 1.86
N GLY A 145 -17.04 13.03 2.75
CA GLY A 145 -18.00 14.13 3.01
C GLY A 145 -18.18 15.06 1.81
N ASP A 146 -17.08 15.41 1.14
CA ASP A 146 -17.11 16.30 -0.03
C ASP A 146 -17.60 15.61 -1.31
N ASN A 147 -17.64 14.27 -1.34
CA ASN A 147 -18.00 13.49 -2.52
C ASN A 147 -18.94 12.32 -2.16
N PRO A 148 -20.17 12.60 -1.70
CA PRO A 148 -21.08 11.58 -1.18
C PRO A 148 -21.51 10.52 -2.22
N ASP A 149 -21.47 10.87 -3.52
CA ASP A 149 -21.85 9.97 -4.62
C ASP A 149 -20.65 9.17 -5.18
N SER A 150 -19.45 9.31 -4.59
CA SER A 150 -18.24 8.66 -5.07
C SER A 150 -17.93 7.39 -4.28
N ASN A 151 -17.61 6.30 -4.98
CA ASN A 151 -16.96 5.17 -4.32
C ASN A 151 -15.50 5.53 -4.03
N ILE A 152 -15.02 5.20 -2.85
CA ILE A 152 -13.62 5.40 -2.45
C ILE A 152 -12.91 4.05 -2.40
N THR A 153 -11.87 3.91 -3.22
CA THR A 153 -10.96 2.77 -3.18
C THR A 153 -9.67 3.17 -2.47
N LEU A 154 -9.29 2.41 -1.44
CA LEU A 154 -7.98 2.57 -0.80
C LEU A 154 -6.96 1.68 -1.51
N ILE A 155 -5.80 2.25 -1.85
CA ILE A 155 -4.65 1.51 -2.38
C ILE A 155 -3.45 1.80 -1.51
N GLY A 156 -2.74 0.77 -1.06
CA GLY A 156 -1.53 0.98 -0.27
C GLY A 156 -0.49 -0.12 -0.45
N ASP A 157 0.77 0.27 -0.35
CA ASP A 157 1.89 -0.65 -0.39
C ASP A 157 2.60 -0.72 0.96
N SER A 158 2.98 -1.93 1.41
CA SER A 158 3.77 -2.13 2.63
C SER A 158 3.11 -1.48 3.86
N ALA A 159 3.73 -0.49 4.48
CA ALA A 159 3.17 0.32 5.56
C ALA A 159 1.89 1.08 5.14
N GLY A 160 1.81 1.53 3.89
CA GLY A 160 0.57 2.11 3.34
C GLY A 160 -0.54 1.07 3.17
N GLY A 161 -0.17 -0.19 2.90
CA GLY A 161 -1.10 -1.33 2.91
C GLY A 161 -1.66 -1.60 4.31
N ASN A 162 -0.83 -1.46 5.35
CA ASN A 162 -1.26 -1.51 6.75
C ASN A 162 -2.34 -0.46 7.02
N PHE A 163 -2.03 0.81 6.72
CA PHE A 163 -3.00 1.90 6.88
C PHE A 163 -4.28 1.65 6.08
N SER A 164 -4.16 1.25 4.81
CA SER A 164 -5.33 1.01 3.95
C SER A 164 -6.27 -0.05 4.52
N LEU A 165 -5.72 -1.16 5.03
CA LEU A 165 -6.53 -2.23 5.64
C LEU A 165 -7.18 -1.78 6.96
N ALA A 166 -6.39 -1.18 7.87
CA ALA A 166 -6.90 -0.71 9.17
C ALA A 166 -7.96 0.40 9.03
N LEU A 167 -7.76 1.32 8.05
CA LEU A 167 -8.71 2.38 7.73
C LEU A 167 -10.00 1.84 7.11
N ALA A 168 -9.91 0.83 6.24
CA ALA A 168 -11.07 0.16 5.68
C ALA A 168 -11.90 -0.53 6.75
N MET A 169 -11.28 -1.22 7.71
CA MET A 169 -11.95 -1.80 8.86
C MET A 169 -12.69 -0.76 9.69
N LYS A 170 -12.11 0.45 9.80
CA LYS A 170 -12.70 1.56 10.59
C LYS A 170 -13.80 2.32 9.82
N ARG A 171 -13.80 2.27 8.50
CA ARG A 171 -14.72 3.01 7.60
C ARG A 171 -15.33 2.11 6.53
N LYS A 172 -15.85 0.96 6.96
CA LYS A 172 -16.51 -0.02 6.07
C LYS A 172 -17.66 0.62 5.28
N ASP A 173 -18.32 1.61 5.86
CA ASP A 173 -19.41 2.37 5.26
C ASP A 173 -18.98 3.42 4.22
N LYS A 174 -17.70 3.76 4.14
CA LYS A 174 -17.16 4.78 3.23
C LYS A 174 -16.27 4.20 2.13
N ILE A 175 -15.69 3.02 2.39
CA ILE A 175 -14.71 2.39 1.49
C ILE A 175 -15.41 1.28 0.71
N SER A 176 -15.30 1.33 -0.62
CA SER A 176 -15.92 0.35 -1.52
C SER A 176 -14.97 -0.80 -1.88
N CYS A 177 -13.66 -0.57 -1.86
CA CYS A 177 -12.65 -1.52 -2.29
C CYS A 177 -11.29 -1.23 -1.64
N VAL A 178 -10.50 -2.28 -1.38
CA VAL A 178 -9.13 -2.17 -0.86
C VAL A 178 -8.17 -2.92 -1.76
N ILE A 179 -7.05 -2.27 -2.14
CA ILE A 179 -5.99 -2.89 -2.94
C ILE A 179 -4.69 -2.81 -2.14
N LEU A 180 -4.11 -3.97 -1.86
CA LEU A 180 -2.98 -4.14 -0.97
C LEU A 180 -1.77 -4.68 -1.74
N HIS A 181 -0.67 -3.94 -1.75
CA HIS A 181 0.59 -4.38 -2.34
C HIS A 181 1.58 -4.73 -1.24
N SER A 182 1.88 -6.02 -1.06
CA SER A 182 2.81 -6.49 -0.02
C SER A 182 2.53 -5.89 1.36
N PRO A 183 1.29 -5.96 1.88
CA PRO A 183 0.92 -5.28 3.13
C PRO A 183 1.67 -5.87 4.32
N VAL A 184 2.05 -5.03 5.29
CA VAL A 184 2.44 -5.49 6.63
C VAL A 184 1.22 -5.36 7.55
N ILE A 185 0.82 -6.44 8.25
CA ILE A 185 -0.41 -6.42 9.03
C ILE A 185 -0.24 -6.81 10.49
N ASP A 186 0.92 -7.32 10.87
CA ASP A 186 1.16 -7.80 12.24
C ASP A 186 2.50 -7.31 12.79
N PHE A 187 2.44 -6.45 13.80
CA PHE A 187 3.57 -5.99 14.59
C PHE A 187 3.64 -6.63 15.97
N SER A 188 2.72 -7.55 16.28
CA SER A 188 2.76 -8.37 17.49
C SER A 188 3.66 -9.61 17.35
N ASP A 189 4.15 -9.86 16.12
CA ASP A 189 4.93 -11.03 15.71
C ASP A 189 4.20 -12.35 15.93
N THR A 190 2.87 -12.38 15.74
CA THR A 190 2.04 -13.57 15.81
C THR A 190 2.14 -14.41 14.54
N ILE A 191 2.28 -13.74 13.37
CA ILE A 191 2.47 -14.41 12.07
C ILE A 191 3.87 -15.04 12.00
N ASP A 192 3.93 -16.34 11.71
CA ASP A 192 5.20 -17.04 11.45
C ASP A 192 5.74 -16.73 10.04
N ARG A 193 6.45 -15.61 9.92
CA ARG A 193 7.11 -15.20 8.67
C ARG A 193 8.30 -16.06 8.30
N LEU A 194 8.93 -16.77 9.28
CA LEU A 194 10.08 -17.64 9.03
C LEU A 194 9.69 -18.84 8.18
N LYS A 195 8.44 -19.28 8.23
CA LYS A 195 7.92 -20.36 7.38
C LYS A 195 8.11 -20.07 5.88
N TYR A 196 8.00 -18.81 5.46
CA TYR A 196 8.04 -18.41 4.06
C TYR A 196 9.34 -17.67 3.68
N ALA A 197 9.99 -17.02 4.63
CA ALA A 197 11.23 -16.27 4.42
C ALA A 197 12.28 -16.60 5.50
N PRO A 198 12.78 -17.86 5.55
CA PRO A 198 13.64 -18.36 6.64
C PRO A 198 14.99 -17.61 6.76
N ASP A 199 15.46 -17.02 5.68
CA ASP A 199 16.72 -16.29 5.65
C ASP A 199 16.55 -14.77 5.87
N SER A 200 15.33 -14.29 5.97
CA SER A 200 15.05 -12.87 6.18
C SER A 200 15.53 -12.39 7.55
N PRO A 201 16.45 -11.41 7.63
CA PRO A 201 16.82 -10.80 8.90
C PRO A 201 15.63 -10.13 9.62
N VAL A 202 14.66 -9.65 8.86
CA VAL A 202 13.43 -9.03 9.41
C VAL A 202 12.57 -10.08 10.10
N ALA A 203 12.35 -11.24 9.46
CA ALA A 203 11.63 -12.35 10.08
C ALA A 203 12.34 -12.87 11.34
N LYS A 204 13.69 -13.00 11.30
CA LYS A 204 14.50 -13.49 12.43
C LYS A 204 14.47 -12.56 13.64
N ASN A 205 14.40 -11.25 13.44
CA ASN A 205 14.43 -10.25 14.52
C ASN A 205 13.05 -9.80 15.00
N GLY A 206 12.00 -10.12 14.26
CA GLY A 206 10.64 -9.64 14.51
C GLY A 206 10.41 -8.17 14.14
N LEU A 207 9.18 -7.84 13.79
CA LEU A 207 8.79 -6.47 13.45
C LEU A 207 8.51 -5.63 14.70
N LYS A 208 8.00 -6.24 15.76
CA LYS A 208 7.67 -5.54 17.02
C LYS A 208 8.87 -4.77 17.57
N ASN A 209 10.00 -5.46 17.74
CA ASN A 209 11.21 -4.83 18.29
C ASN A 209 11.77 -3.74 17.39
N PHE A 210 11.66 -3.92 16.07
CA PHE A 210 12.13 -2.98 15.08
C PHE A 210 11.31 -1.68 15.09
N PHE A 211 9.97 -1.79 15.15
CA PHE A 211 9.07 -0.66 15.05
C PHE A 211 8.65 -0.05 16.40
N ALA A 212 8.93 -0.73 17.53
CA ALA A 212 8.51 -0.26 18.86
C ALA A 212 8.92 1.19 19.13
N LYS A 213 10.15 1.58 18.82
CA LYS A 213 10.67 2.95 19.02
C LYS A 213 10.47 3.88 17.82
N LEU A 214 10.33 3.30 16.62
CA LEU A 214 10.27 4.07 15.38
C LEU A 214 8.84 4.50 15.02
N TYR A 215 7.82 3.71 15.39
CA TYR A 215 6.44 3.96 14.99
C TYR A 215 5.44 3.75 16.13
N ILE A 216 5.49 2.62 16.84
CA ILE A 216 4.46 2.20 17.81
C ILE A 216 4.41 3.13 19.04
N GLY A 217 5.57 3.62 19.51
CA GLY A 217 5.63 4.66 20.56
C GLY A 217 5.12 4.21 21.92
N GLY A 218 5.21 2.92 22.25
CA GLY A 218 4.75 2.38 23.55
C GLY A 218 3.28 1.98 23.60
N HIS A 219 2.55 2.12 22.49
CA HIS A 219 1.21 1.55 22.36
C HIS A 219 1.26 0.02 22.25
N ASP A 220 0.12 -0.64 22.48
CA ASP A 220 0.02 -2.08 22.31
C ASP A 220 0.17 -2.44 20.82
N ALA A 221 1.14 -3.32 20.53
CA ALA A 221 1.34 -3.81 19.17
C ALA A 221 0.15 -4.61 18.62
N ALA A 222 -0.74 -5.10 19.49
CA ALA A 222 -1.99 -5.75 19.12
C ALA A 222 -3.16 -4.77 18.89
N ASP A 223 -2.97 -3.45 19.02
CA ASP A 223 -4.00 -2.48 18.62
C ASP A 223 -4.33 -2.68 17.13
N PRO A 224 -5.60 -2.91 16.73
CA PRO A 224 -6.00 -3.16 15.34
C PRO A 224 -5.60 -2.05 14.36
N ARG A 225 -5.38 -0.84 14.83
CA ARG A 225 -4.90 0.29 14.02
C ARG A 225 -3.40 0.21 13.73
N ILE A 226 -2.65 -0.54 14.55
CA ILE A 226 -1.23 -0.85 14.38
C ILE A 226 -1.09 -2.17 13.64
N SER A 227 -1.78 -3.20 14.14
CA SER A 227 -1.77 -4.55 13.58
C SER A 227 -3.18 -4.95 13.13
N PRO A 228 -3.57 -4.67 11.88
CA PRO A 228 -4.85 -5.11 11.32
C PRO A 228 -5.08 -6.62 11.37
N PHE A 229 -4.05 -7.41 11.66
CA PHE A 229 -4.15 -8.82 12.03
C PHE A 229 -5.21 -9.07 13.12
N TRP A 230 -5.30 -8.18 14.10
CA TRP A 230 -6.26 -8.23 15.21
C TRP A 230 -7.55 -7.46 14.92
N GLY A 231 -7.70 -6.98 13.69
CA GLY A 231 -8.86 -6.18 13.29
C GLY A 231 -10.10 -7.00 13.03
N ASP A 232 -11.21 -6.31 12.87
CA ASP A 232 -12.51 -6.89 12.55
C ASP A 232 -12.69 -7.00 11.04
N TYR A 233 -12.69 -8.24 10.53
CA TYR A 233 -12.87 -8.56 9.12
C TYR A 233 -14.35 -8.70 8.70
N GLU A 234 -15.30 -8.79 9.64
CA GLU A 234 -16.74 -8.84 9.30
C GLU A 234 -17.12 -7.63 8.44
N ASP A 235 -17.85 -7.85 7.35
CA ASP A 235 -18.25 -6.81 6.38
C ASP A 235 -17.12 -5.93 5.82
N LEU A 236 -15.88 -6.40 5.82
CA LEU A 236 -14.78 -5.69 5.16
C LEU A 236 -15.09 -5.54 3.66
N PRO A 237 -14.81 -4.37 3.04
CA PRO A 237 -14.94 -4.21 1.60
C PRO A 237 -14.11 -5.23 0.81
N PRO A 238 -14.49 -5.55 -0.45
CA PRO A 238 -13.70 -6.44 -1.31
C PRO A 238 -12.23 -6.06 -1.40
N VAL A 239 -11.35 -7.08 -1.41
CA VAL A 239 -9.89 -6.90 -1.32
C VAL A 239 -9.17 -7.49 -2.51
N PHE A 240 -8.25 -6.72 -3.13
CA PHE A 240 -7.28 -7.24 -4.09
C PHE A 240 -5.88 -7.19 -3.49
N ILE A 241 -5.15 -8.30 -3.55
CA ILE A 241 -3.85 -8.43 -2.88
C ILE A 241 -2.78 -8.79 -3.90
N THR A 242 -1.61 -8.18 -3.78
CA THR A 242 -0.42 -8.56 -4.56
C THR A 242 0.79 -8.72 -3.67
N CYS A 243 1.61 -9.73 -3.92
CA CYS A 243 2.89 -9.92 -3.24
C CYS A 243 3.85 -10.76 -4.09
N ASP A 244 5.14 -10.69 -3.78
CA ASP A 244 6.11 -11.67 -4.27
C ASP A 244 6.08 -12.91 -3.37
N LYS A 245 6.33 -14.10 -3.95
CA LYS A 245 6.23 -15.36 -3.21
C LYS A 245 7.33 -15.54 -2.16
N ASP A 246 8.49 -14.92 -2.38
CA ASP A 246 9.70 -15.09 -1.56
C ASP A 246 9.94 -13.90 -0.61
N GLU A 247 9.02 -12.91 -0.60
CA GLU A 247 9.14 -11.79 0.31
C GLU A 247 8.69 -12.11 1.74
N VAL A 248 9.26 -11.39 2.72
CA VAL A 248 8.96 -11.58 4.14
C VAL A 248 7.49 -11.34 4.49
N LEU A 249 6.78 -10.50 3.75
CA LEU A 249 5.38 -10.15 3.98
C LEU A 249 4.39 -11.01 3.17
N TYR A 250 4.87 -12.09 2.51
CA TYR A 250 3.98 -13.06 1.88
C TYR A 250 2.99 -13.68 2.88
N ALA A 251 3.48 -14.00 4.10
CA ALA A 251 2.64 -14.54 5.16
C ALA A 251 1.53 -13.57 5.60
N ASP A 252 1.84 -12.27 5.65
CA ASP A 252 0.87 -11.21 5.95
C ASP A 252 -0.21 -11.12 4.87
N ALA A 253 0.21 -11.12 3.61
CA ALA A 253 -0.69 -11.07 2.45
C ALA A 253 -1.61 -12.31 2.40
N LEU A 254 -1.04 -13.50 2.63
CA LEU A 254 -1.79 -14.75 2.66
C LEU A 254 -2.82 -14.76 3.80
N TYR A 255 -2.46 -14.30 4.99
CA TYR A 255 -3.38 -14.20 6.11
C TYR A 255 -4.61 -13.33 5.80
N VAL A 256 -4.41 -12.16 5.18
CA VAL A 256 -5.54 -11.31 4.76
C VAL A 256 -6.44 -12.05 3.78
N TYR A 257 -5.86 -12.76 2.80
CA TYR A 257 -6.63 -13.53 1.84
C TYR A 257 -7.45 -14.63 2.52
N GLU A 258 -6.83 -15.42 3.41
CA GLU A 258 -7.49 -16.48 4.17
C GLU A 258 -8.62 -15.93 5.06
N LYS A 259 -8.43 -14.77 5.68
CA LYS A 259 -9.49 -14.08 6.43
C LYS A 259 -10.64 -13.62 5.53
N CYS A 260 -10.35 -13.11 4.36
CA CYS A 260 -11.40 -12.79 3.40
C CYS A 260 -12.22 -14.03 3.00
N GLU A 261 -11.56 -15.19 2.82
CA GLU A 261 -12.26 -16.47 2.57
C GLU A 261 -13.14 -16.90 3.77
N GLU A 262 -12.60 -16.81 4.98
CA GLU A 262 -13.30 -17.17 6.22
C GLU A 262 -14.59 -16.36 6.40
N TYR A 263 -14.55 -15.06 6.10
CA TYR A 263 -15.69 -14.14 6.25
C TYR A 263 -16.54 -13.99 4.97
N GLY A 264 -16.28 -14.76 3.92
CA GLY A 264 -17.05 -14.68 2.67
C GLY A 264 -16.87 -13.38 1.88
N ILE A 265 -15.79 -12.66 2.10
CA ILE A 265 -15.48 -11.38 1.45
C ILE A 265 -14.89 -11.67 0.08
N LYS A 266 -15.37 -10.97 -0.95
CA LYS A 266 -14.79 -11.06 -2.30
C LYS A 266 -13.31 -10.67 -2.26
N ALA A 267 -12.41 -11.60 -2.57
CA ALA A 267 -10.98 -11.36 -2.61
C ALA A 267 -10.32 -12.02 -3.83
N GLU A 268 -9.31 -11.33 -4.37
CA GLU A 268 -8.37 -11.88 -5.35
C GLU A 268 -6.95 -11.63 -4.88
N MET A 269 -6.06 -12.60 -5.09
CA MET A 269 -4.66 -12.50 -4.74
C MET A 269 -3.78 -12.87 -5.92
N VAL A 270 -2.86 -12.00 -6.30
CA VAL A 270 -1.83 -12.29 -7.31
C VAL A 270 -0.48 -12.44 -6.62
N VAL A 271 0.09 -13.64 -6.73
CA VAL A 271 1.42 -13.96 -6.22
C VAL A 271 2.39 -13.98 -7.39
N MET A 272 3.41 -13.13 -7.34
CA MET A 272 4.46 -13.06 -8.36
C MET A 272 5.68 -13.87 -7.90
N ASP A 273 6.28 -14.61 -8.83
CA ASP A 273 7.55 -15.30 -8.62
C ASP A 273 8.69 -14.52 -9.27
N GLY A 274 9.70 -14.13 -8.50
CA GLY A 274 10.89 -13.43 -8.97
C GLY A 274 10.76 -11.91 -9.05
N ALA A 275 9.74 -11.34 -8.41
CA ALA A 275 9.60 -9.89 -8.30
C ALA A 275 10.38 -9.33 -7.08
N PHE A 276 9.84 -8.36 -6.41
CA PHE A 276 10.40 -7.76 -5.21
C PHE A 276 9.28 -7.13 -4.38
N HIS A 277 9.57 -6.80 -3.13
CA HIS A 277 8.63 -6.17 -2.22
C HIS A 277 7.95 -4.94 -2.84
N ALA A 278 6.61 -4.91 -2.84
CA ALA A 278 5.78 -3.83 -3.38
C ALA A 278 5.99 -3.56 -4.90
N PHE A 279 6.36 -4.57 -5.68
CA PHE A 279 6.65 -4.45 -7.12
C PHE A 279 5.51 -3.83 -7.93
N ALA A 280 4.27 -4.00 -7.50
CA ALA A 280 3.10 -3.42 -8.17
C ALA A 280 3.17 -1.89 -8.32
N THR A 281 3.89 -1.20 -7.41
CA THR A 281 4.09 0.26 -7.46
C THR A 281 4.94 0.73 -8.64
N VAL A 282 5.58 -0.18 -9.37
CA VAL A 282 6.26 0.12 -10.65
C VAL A 282 5.27 0.58 -11.73
N GLY A 283 3.99 0.26 -11.56
CA GLY A 283 2.92 0.73 -12.42
C GLY A 283 3.07 0.21 -13.85
N GLU A 284 3.16 1.12 -14.84
CA GLU A 284 3.21 0.76 -16.26
C GLU A 284 4.63 0.50 -16.79
N ALA A 285 5.65 0.53 -15.94
CA ALA A 285 7.03 0.48 -16.40
C ALA A 285 7.52 -0.92 -16.83
N THR A 286 6.72 -1.96 -16.61
CA THR A 286 6.97 -3.33 -17.12
C THR A 286 5.68 -3.99 -17.58
N PRO A 287 5.74 -4.97 -18.51
CA PRO A 287 4.53 -5.66 -18.99
C PRO A 287 3.72 -6.32 -17.89
N GLU A 288 4.40 -6.99 -16.93
CA GLU A 288 3.74 -7.69 -15.83
C GLU A 288 3.01 -6.74 -14.91
N THR A 289 3.65 -5.62 -14.53
CA THR A 289 3.04 -4.64 -13.62
C THR A 289 1.96 -3.81 -14.33
N ALA A 290 2.08 -3.56 -15.64
CA ALA A 290 1.03 -2.94 -16.44
C ALA A 290 -0.23 -3.82 -16.52
N LYS A 291 -0.04 -5.14 -16.79
CA LYS A 291 -1.16 -6.08 -16.75
C LYS A 291 -1.79 -6.18 -15.36
N LEU A 292 -0.97 -6.24 -14.32
CA LEU A 292 -1.45 -6.27 -12.94
C LEU A 292 -2.27 -5.03 -12.59
N LEU A 293 -1.82 -3.85 -13.06
CA LEU A 293 -2.55 -2.60 -12.91
C LEU A 293 -3.94 -2.69 -13.57
N ASP A 294 -4.03 -3.25 -14.77
CA ASP A 294 -5.32 -3.47 -15.46
C ASP A 294 -6.22 -4.44 -14.68
N ASP A 295 -5.66 -5.52 -14.11
CA ASP A 295 -6.41 -6.52 -13.36
C ASP A 295 -7.08 -5.92 -12.12
N TYR A 296 -6.33 -5.22 -11.26
CA TYR A 296 -6.94 -4.67 -10.05
C TYR A 296 -7.82 -3.42 -10.32
N ILE A 297 -7.58 -2.69 -11.42
CA ILE A 297 -8.53 -1.65 -11.85
C ILE A 297 -9.84 -2.28 -12.34
N ALA A 298 -9.77 -3.39 -13.07
CA ALA A 298 -10.97 -4.13 -13.47
C ALA A 298 -11.74 -4.65 -12.25
N PHE A 299 -11.04 -5.24 -11.27
CA PHE A 299 -11.63 -5.67 -9.99
C PHE A 299 -12.32 -4.50 -9.27
N MET A 300 -11.64 -3.38 -9.11
CA MET A 300 -12.20 -2.17 -8.50
C MET A 300 -13.48 -1.70 -9.21
N LYS A 301 -13.47 -1.64 -10.55
CA LYS A 301 -14.63 -1.19 -11.33
C LYS A 301 -15.82 -2.13 -11.16
N ASP A 302 -15.60 -3.45 -11.19
CA ASP A 302 -16.63 -4.45 -10.99
C ASP A 302 -17.28 -4.33 -9.59
N VAL A 303 -16.45 -4.16 -8.56
CA VAL A 303 -16.90 -3.91 -7.19
C VAL A 303 -17.72 -2.63 -7.09
N ASN A 304 -17.24 -1.52 -7.65
CA ASN A 304 -17.89 -0.22 -7.57
C ASN A 304 -19.25 -0.20 -8.30
N ILE A 305 -19.36 -0.89 -9.43
CA ILE A 305 -20.66 -1.07 -10.14
C ILE A 305 -21.62 -1.86 -9.24
N SER A 306 -21.16 -2.96 -8.66
CA SER A 306 -21.97 -3.80 -7.77
C SER A 306 -22.42 -3.07 -6.52
N HIS A 307 -21.60 -2.15 -5.99
CA HIS A 307 -21.93 -1.33 -4.83
C HIS A 307 -23.06 -0.33 -5.13
N LYS A 308 -23.00 0.35 -6.29
CA LYS A 308 -24.05 1.30 -6.74
C LYS A 308 -25.41 0.63 -6.99
N ILE A 309 -25.44 -0.65 -7.35
CA ILE A 309 -26.71 -1.38 -7.56
C ILE A 309 -27.40 -1.74 -6.24
N LYS A 310 -26.62 -1.83 -5.14
CA LYS A 310 -27.14 -2.19 -3.81
C LYS A 310 -27.63 -1.01 -2.97
N GLN A 311 -27.28 0.21 -3.35
CA GLN A 311 -27.76 1.46 -2.76
C GLN A 311 -29.05 1.93 -3.46
#